data_f5dcc3a507a9aea82b0b9dd32a16a4c4
#
_entry.id   f5dcc3a507a9aea82b0b9dd32a16a4c4
#
_cell.length_a   1.000
_cell.length_b   1.000
_cell.length_c   1.000
_cell.angle_alpha   90.00
_cell.angle_beta   90.00
_cell.angle_gamma   90.00
#
_symmetry.space_group_name_H-M   'P 1'
#
loop_
_entity.id
_entity.type
_entity.pdbx_description
1 polymer ?
#
loop_
_entity_poly.entity_id
_entity_poly.type
_entity_poly.pdbx_seq_one_letter_code
_entity_poly.pdbx_strand_id
1 'polypeptide(L)'
;MKPIFVIILLVLLIQKGIAENALSLKYQDWNEDDDRIRVRSWYAEAGTSLSQNWEMGVVGMLDTITGSTPWGRPPSDEEEWLSPLEEERRAGLVSFSTATEDYEFSFEFGLSDESDYLSRSYAASLSRGFAMDTLTLSTGLSYLDDEVDTNLNGYGPGMGIQARRTPEIFVGVHRILNAQSTLALNLTYSQPKGYLADPYKQVVRSEPPFFGSTEKFFYPYPENRPNERETWVAYLEGTRLFKEFDASLECSYRYFIDDSDLSGHTVELQWFQRLGDRFVLRPLIRHYLQEQADFYLLTLDGTGIEPKIQPSGSGPFYSSDYRISQFGATTYGLKLTYFHRADLSFDLSYDRYEVKGKDGITDQRVYPDAGVLTFGFQWGF
;
A
#
# COMPACT_ATOMS: atom_id res chain seq x y z
N MET A 1 4.64 -10.44 -0.39
CA MET A 1 4.40 -9.07 -0.90
C MET A 1 4.57 -8.18 0.27
N LYS A 2 5.68 -7.54 0.30
CA LYS A 2 5.73 -6.34 1.12
C LYS A 2 4.55 -5.49 0.64
N PRO A 3 3.76 -4.89 1.50
CA PRO A 3 2.67 -4.04 1.05
C PRO A 3 3.30 -3.08 0.07
N ILE A 4 2.86 -3.12 -1.17
CA ILE A 4 3.05 -2.02 -2.09
C ILE A 4 2.25 -0.91 -1.42
N PHE A 5 2.90 -0.16 -0.55
CA PHE A 5 2.47 1.17 -0.20
C PHE A 5 2.59 1.94 -1.51
N VAL A 6 1.52 1.87 -2.24
CA VAL A 6 1.28 2.75 -3.35
C VAL A 6 1.44 4.15 -2.76
N ILE A 7 2.49 4.85 -3.18
CA ILE A 7 2.71 6.27 -2.93
C ILE A 7 1.62 7.04 -3.71
N ILE A 8 0.37 6.70 -3.52
CA ILE A 8 -0.79 7.33 -4.19
C ILE A 8 -1.44 8.37 -3.27
N LEU A 9 -0.96 8.57 -2.05
CA LEU A 9 -1.75 9.34 -1.09
C LEU A 9 -1.24 10.75 -0.78
N LEU A 10 -0.30 11.30 -1.53
CA LEU A 10 0.27 12.63 -1.21
C LEU A 10 -0.28 13.78 -2.06
N VAL A 11 -1.17 13.54 -2.99
CA VAL A 11 -1.65 14.61 -3.90
C VAL A 11 -2.91 15.34 -3.40
N LEU A 12 -3.52 14.95 -2.27
CA LEU A 12 -4.85 15.44 -1.89
C LEU A 12 -4.90 16.53 -0.81
N LEU A 13 -3.79 17.07 -0.34
CA LEU A 13 -3.82 18.12 0.69
C LEU A 13 -2.98 19.35 0.34
N ILE A 14 -3.08 19.83 -0.90
CA ILE A 14 -2.61 21.17 -1.18
C ILE A 14 -3.79 22.13 -0.99
N GLN A 15 -4.07 22.46 0.25
CA GLN A 15 -4.81 23.67 0.54
C GLN A 15 -3.86 24.85 0.36
N LYS A 16 -4.25 25.85 -0.43
CA LYS A 16 -3.62 27.17 -0.44
C LYS A 16 -3.52 27.67 1.01
N GLY A 17 -2.42 27.39 1.66
CA GLY A 17 -2.03 27.92 2.96
C GLY A 17 -0.65 28.52 2.80
N ILE A 18 -0.43 29.70 3.34
CA ILE A 18 0.91 30.27 3.54
C ILE A 18 1.72 29.16 4.19
N ALA A 19 2.75 28.66 3.51
CA ALA A 19 3.55 27.56 4.05
C ALA A 19 4.24 28.03 5.32
N GLU A 20 3.67 27.65 6.43
CA GLU A 20 4.35 27.66 7.72
C GLU A 20 5.35 26.52 7.73
N ASN A 21 6.53 26.73 8.29
CA ASN A 21 7.45 25.63 8.54
C ASN A 21 6.73 24.58 9.40
N ALA A 22 6.79 23.34 9.01
CA ALA A 22 6.10 22.27 9.71
C ALA A 22 7.05 21.08 9.93
N LEU A 23 6.92 20.43 11.08
CA LEU A 23 7.58 19.18 11.42
C LEU A 23 6.54 18.19 11.89
N SER A 24 6.53 17.01 11.31
CA SER A 24 5.70 15.87 11.73
C SER A 24 6.60 14.69 12.06
N LEU A 25 6.34 14.04 13.17
CA LEU A 25 6.98 12.79 13.56
C LEU A 25 5.90 11.76 13.84
N LYS A 26 6.10 10.52 13.37
CA LYS A 26 5.14 9.44 13.57
C LYS A 26 5.89 8.15 13.86
N TYR A 27 5.45 7.43 14.89
CA TYR A 27 5.83 6.06 15.15
C TYR A 27 4.63 5.14 14.94
N GLN A 28 4.84 3.99 14.29
CA GLN A 28 3.81 2.97 14.09
C GLN A 28 4.39 1.60 14.42
N ASP A 29 3.62 0.80 15.14
CA ASP A 29 3.90 -0.60 15.45
C ASP A 29 2.75 -1.44 14.89
N TRP A 30 3.00 -2.09 13.75
CA TRP A 30 2.14 -3.11 13.17
C TRP A 30 2.58 -4.46 13.71
N ASN A 31 1.68 -5.19 14.37
CA ASN A 31 1.97 -6.49 14.94
C ASN A 31 0.91 -7.49 14.51
N GLU A 32 1.29 -8.45 13.68
CA GLU A 32 0.43 -9.58 13.31
C GLU A 32 0.33 -10.56 14.46
N ASP A 33 -0.84 -11.20 14.60
CA ASP A 33 -1.08 -12.23 15.58
C ASP A 33 -0.19 -13.47 15.29
N ASP A 34 -0.06 -14.36 16.26
CA ASP A 34 0.69 -15.62 16.17
C ASP A 34 2.18 -15.46 15.80
N ASP A 35 2.81 -14.39 16.31
CA ASP A 35 4.23 -14.09 16.12
C ASP A 35 4.67 -14.03 14.63
N ARG A 36 3.75 -13.68 13.75
CA ARG A 36 4.02 -13.55 12.32
C ARG A 36 4.89 -12.34 12.02
N ILE A 37 4.39 -11.35 11.32
CA ILE A 37 5.19 -10.16 10.96
C ILE A 37 4.94 -9.03 11.94
N ARG A 38 6.02 -8.41 12.41
CA ARG A 38 5.99 -7.13 13.11
C ARG A 38 6.77 -6.09 12.32
N VAL A 39 6.14 -4.94 12.07
CA VAL A 39 6.78 -3.80 11.42
C VAL A 39 6.75 -2.60 12.35
N ARG A 40 7.93 -2.08 12.68
CA ARG A 40 8.08 -0.82 13.42
C ARG A 40 8.58 0.26 12.49
N SER A 41 7.78 1.30 12.34
CA SER A 41 8.01 2.38 11.39
C SER A 41 8.20 3.71 12.10
N TRP A 42 9.25 4.42 11.73
CA TRP A 42 9.47 5.81 12.10
C TRP A 42 9.34 6.67 10.85
N TYR A 43 8.56 7.73 10.96
CA TYR A 43 8.39 8.72 9.89
C TYR A 43 8.78 10.09 10.44
N ALA A 44 9.50 10.85 9.65
CA ALA A 44 9.78 12.25 9.88
C ALA A 44 9.43 13.02 8.60
N GLU A 45 8.67 14.09 8.73
CA GLU A 45 8.28 14.96 7.63
C GLU A 45 8.57 16.41 8.03
N ALA A 46 9.19 17.16 7.12
CA ALA A 46 9.44 18.58 7.29
C ALA A 46 9.06 19.33 6.01
N GLY A 47 8.41 20.46 6.16
CA GLY A 47 8.06 21.37 5.08
C GLY A 47 8.54 22.77 5.34
N THR A 48 8.96 23.49 4.28
CA THR A 48 9.39 24.89 4.37
C THR A 48 9.14 25.65 3.08
N SER A 49 8.86 26.92 3.17
CA SER A 49 8.84 27.83 2.02
C SER A 49 10.27 28.22 1.63
N LEU A 50 10.65 27.95 0.39
CA LEU A 50 11.93 28.39 -0.19
C LEU A 50 11.87 29.83 -0.68
N SER A 51 10.70 30.26 -1.14
CA SER A 51 10.40 31.62 -1.59
C SER A 51 8.88 31.87 -1.54
N GLN A 52 8.42 33.04 -2.02
CA GLN A 52 6.98 33.36 -2.03
C GLN A 52 6.11 32.36 -2.82
N ASN A 53 6.70 31.65 -3.78
CA ASN A 53 5.96 30.76 -4.68
C ASN A 53 6.48 29.32 -4.64
N TRP A 54 7.60 29.04 -3.99
CA TRP A 54 8.19 27.70 -3.95
C TRP A 54 8.19 27.13 -2.54
N GLU A 55 7.72 25.92 -2.43
CA GLU A 55 7.73 25.11 -1.21
C GLU A 55 8.58 23.84 -1.42
N MET A 56 9.17 23.37 -0.35
CA MET A 56 9.90 22.10 -0.33
C MET A 56 9.40 21.27 0.83
N GLY A 57 9.14 20.00 0.55
CA GLY A 57 8.87 18.97 1.54
C GLY A 57 9.95 17.91 1.53
N VAL A 58 10.23 17.33 2.69
CA VAL A 58 11.11 16.19 2.86
C VAL A 58 10.43 15.17 3.77
N VAL A 59 10.38 13.92 3.33
CA VAL A 59 9.89 12.79 4.13
C VAL A 59 11.01 11.77 4.28
N GLY A 60 11.25 11.31 5.50
CA GLY A 60 12.14 10.20 5.81
C GLY A 60 11.37 9.08 6.49
N MET A 61 11.71 7.84 6.20
CA MET A 61 11.10 6.65 6.79
C MET A 61 12.15 5.60 7.10
N LEU A 62 12.01 4.98 8.27
CA LEU A 62 12.79 3.82 8.69
C LEU A 62 11.81 2.74 9.16
N ASP A 63 11.82 1.58 8.50
CA ASP A 63 11.07 0.41 8.91
C ASP A 63 12.02 -0.69 9.36
N THR A 64 11.68 -1.34 10.48
CA THR A 64 12.28 -2.60 10.91
C THR A 64 11.22 -3.68 10.82
N ILE A 65 11.44 -4.69 10.00
CA ILE A 65 10.52 -5.78 9.72
C ILE A 65 11.11 -7.06 10.29
N THR A 66 10.38 -7.73 11.18
CA THR A 66 10.81 -8.98 11.79
C THR A 66 9.66 -9.97 11.80
N GLY A 67 9.97 -11.27 11.83
CA GLY A 67 8.96 -12.33 11.93
C GLY A 67 9.03 -13.33 10.81
N SER A 68 7.89 -13.80 10.33
CA SER A 68 7.81 -14.80 9.26
C SER A 68 6.59 -14.64 8.37
N THR A 69 6.71 -15.06 7.11
CA THR A 69 5.65 -14.94 6.10
C THR A 69 5.39 -16.29 5.41
N PRO A 70 4.13 -16.63 5.07
CA PRO A 70 3.83 -17.81 4.28
C PRO A 70 4.56 -17.76 2.93
N TRP A 71 5.31 -18.83 2.62
CA TRP A 71 6.03 -18.88 1.34
C TRP A 71 5.23 -19.55 0.21
N GLY A 72 4.11 -20.20 0.51
CA GLY A 72 3.21 -20.77 -0.47
C GLY A 72 2.86 -22.24 -0.23
N ARG A 73 3.53 -22.90 0.71
CA ARG A 73 3.10 -24.21 1.16
C ARG A 73 1.84 -24.09 2.02
N PRO A 74 0.82 -24.95 1.83
CA PRO A 74 -0.31 -24.97 2.74
C PRO A 74 0.13 -25.25 4.18
N PRO A 75 -0.46 -24.61 5.19
CA PRO A 75 -0.16 -24.84 6.59
C PRO A 75 -0.33 -26.29 6.98
N SER A 76 0.61 -26.85 7.75
CA SER A 76 0.52 -28.13 8.40
C SER A 76 1.05 -28.02 9.83
N ASP A 77 0.68 -28.97 10.71
CA ASP A 77 1.14 -28.96 12.10
C ASP A 77 2.54 -29.55 12.26
N GLU A 78 3.04 -30.26 11.23
CA GLU A 78 4.30 -31.01 11.26
C GLU A 78 5.43 -30.36 10.45
N GLU A 79 5.15 -29.33 9.66
CA GLU A 79 6.10 -28.81 8.67
C GLU A 79 6.12 -27.28 8.61
N GLU A 80 7.29 -26.72 8.41
CA GLU A 80 7.50 -25.29 8.24
C GLU A 80 6.85 -24.80 6.94
N TRP A 81 5.92 -23.86 7.05
CA TRP A 81 5.23 -23.17 5.94
C TRP A 81 5.47 -21.66 5.95
N LEU A 82 6.23 -21.20 6.94
CA LEU A 82 6.62 -19.80 7.12
C LEU A 82 8.11 -19.63 6.84
N SER A 83 8.46 -18.64 6.03
CA SER A 83 9.85 -18.20 5.86
C SER A 83 10.17 -17.08 6.83
N PRO A 84 11.29 -17.15 7.56
CA PRO A 84 11.73 -16.06 8.41
C PRO A 84 12.02 -14.82 7.57
N LEU A 85 11.71 -13.66 8.14
CA LEU A 85 11.90 -12.36 7.53
C LEU A 85 12.52 -11.41 8.55
N GLU A 86 13.69 -10.86 8.22
CA GLU A 86 14.35 -9.80 8.98
C GLU A 86 14.90 -8.78 7.98
N GLU A 87 14.32 -7.57 7.99
CA GLU A 87 14.60 -6.55 7.02
C GLU A 87 14.59 -5.16 7.66
N GLU A 88 15.46 -4.29 7.17
CA GLU A 88 15.44 -2.87 7.44
C GLU A 88 15.21 -2.11 6.13
N ARG A 89 14.21 -1.24 6.09
CA ARG A 89 13.93 -0.38 4.96
C ARG A 89 14.20 1.07 5.33
N ARG A 90 14.97 1.75 4.51
CA ARG A 90 15.22 3.19 4.58
C ARG A 90 14.65 3.86 3.34
N ALA A 91 13.76 4.83 3.56
CA ALA A 91 13.21 5.56 2.42
C ALA A 91 13.22 7.06 2.67
N GLY A 92 13.34 7.81 1.61
CA GLY A 92 13.26 9.25 1.62
C GLY A 92 12.56 9.78 0.38
N LEU A 93 11.86 10.90 0.53
CA LEU A 93 11.21 11.60 -0.56
C LEU A 93 11.45 13.10 -0.39
N VAL A 94 11.74 13.78 -1.49
CA VAL A 94 11.83 15.24 -1.56
C VAL A 94 10.81 15.72 -2.57
N SER A 95 10.00 16.68 -2.18
CA SER A 95 8.99 17.34 -3.02
C SER A 95 9.29 18.82 -3.19
N PHE A 96 8.96 19.34 -4.35
CA PHE A 96 8.97 20.76 -4.67
C PHE A 96 7.62 21.13 -5.27
N SER A 97 7.01 22.16 -4.76
CA SER A 97 5.77 22.69 -5.33
C SER A 97 5.89 24.18 -5.61
N THR A 98 5.18 24.63 -6.63
CA THR A 98 5.08 26.04 -6.99
C THR A 98 3.69 26.36 -7.50
N ALA A 99 3.16 27.52 -7.13
CA ALA A 99 1.87 27.99 -7.56
C ALA A 99 1.99 29.30 -8.35
N THR A 100 1.19 29.41 -9.40
CA THR A 100 0.89 30.64 -10.14
C THR A 100 -0.55 31.08 -9.83
N GLU A 101 -1.05 32.13 -10.48
CA GLU A 101 -2.45 32.54 -10.29
C GLU A 101 -3.47 31.45 -10.65
N ASP A 102 -3.18 30.64 -11.68
CA ASP A 102 -4.11 29.65 -12.22
C ASP A 102 -3.68 28.20 -11.98
N TYR A 103 -2.38 27.94 -11.83
CA TYR A 103 -1.81 26.58 -11.85
C TYR A 103 -0.93 26.31 -10.65
N GLU A 104 -0.95 25.07 -10.22
CA GLU A 104 -0.05 24.55 -9.24
C GLU A 104 0.70 23.35 -9.82
N PHE A 105 2.03 23.32 -9.64
CA PHE A 105 2.93 22.28 -10.11
C PHE A 105 3.58 21.62 -8.90
N SER A 106 3.73 20.31 -8.95
CA SER A 106 4.49 19.54 -7.96
C SER A 106 5.45 18.58 -8.65
N PHE A 107 6.63 18.40 -8.05
CA PHE A 107 7.66 17.46 -8.48
C PHE A 107 8.12 16.68 -7.27
N GLU A 108 8.28 15.36 -7.40
CA GLU A 108 8.69 14.48 -6.32
C GLU A 108 9.80 13.52 -6.77
N PHE A 109 10.75 13.30 -5.89
CA PHE A 109 11.83 12.34 -6.05
C PHE A 109 11.91 11.49 -4.79
N GLY A 110 11.85 10.17 -4.95
CA GLY A 110 11.93 9.24 -3.83
C GLY A 110 12.99 8.16 -4.07
N LEU A 111 13.53 7.68 -2.96
CA LEU A 111 14.44 6.54 -2.89
C LEU A 111 14.00 5.63 -1.76
N SER A 112 13.93 4.32 -2.00
CA SER A 112 13.70 3.31 -0.96
C SER A 112 14.70 2.18 -1.14
N ASP A 113 15.42 1.86 -0.07
CA ASP A 113 16.50 0.88 -0.04
C ASP A 113 16.21 -0.18 1.03
N GLU A 114 16.28 -1.44 0.61
CA GLU A 114 16.17 -2.64 1.43
C GLU A 114 17.30 -3.61 1.01
N SER A 115 17.52 -4.68 1.75
CA SER A 115 18.62 -5.61 1.45
C SER A 115 18.52 -6.28 0.07
N ASP A 116 17.29 -6.46 -0.44
CA ASP A 116 16.97 -7.16 -1.68
C ASP A 116 16.13 -6.33 -2.66
N TYR A 117 15.85 -5.07 -2.32
CA TYR A 117 14.99 -4.21 -3.11
C TYR A 117 15.41 -2.75 -3.07
N LEU A 118 15.66 -2.17 -4.24
CA LEU A 118 15.94 -0.75 -4.40
C LEU A 118 14.91 -0.13 -5.35
N SER A 119 14.25 0.94 -4.90
CA SER A 119 13.26 1.69 -5.71
C SER A 119 13.63 3.15 -5.83
N ARG A 120 13.54 3.67 -7.05
CA ARG A 120 13.65 5.10 -7.35
C ARG A 120 12.33 5.57 -7.94
N SER A 121 11.75 6.62 -7.38
CA SER A 121 10.48 7.18 -7.83
C SER A 121 10.62 8.61 -8.29
N TYR A 122 9.89 8.95 -9.34
CA TYR A 122 9.82 10.27 -9.93
C TYR A 122 8.34 10.59 -10.19
N ALA A 123 7.88 11.76 -9.78
CA ALA A 123 6.52 12.20 -10.07
C ALA A 123 6.46 13.67 -10.45
N ALA A 124 5.49 14.02 -11.27
CA ALA A 124 5.14 15.39 -11.58
C ALA A 124 3.63 15.51 -11.67
N SER A 125 3.08 16.59 -11.12
CA SER A 125 1.65 16.86 -11.18
C SER A 125 1.36 18.31 -11.51
N LEU A 126 0.16 18.52 -12.04
CA LEU A 126 -0.41 19.82 -12.39
C LEU A 126 -1.85 19.88 -11.90
N SER A 127 -2.22 20.97 -11.22
CA SER A 127 -3.60 21.25 -10.88
C SER A 127 -4.02 22.65 -11.33
N ARG A 128 -5.33 22.82 -11.56
CA ARG A 128 -5.94 24.10 -11.92
C ARG A 128 -7.30 24.26 -11.25
N GLY A 129 -7.49 25.45 -10.65
CA GLY A 129 -8.77 25.89 -10.10
C GLY A 129 -9.68 26.51 -11.15
N PHE A 130 -10.99 26.25 -11.05
CA PHE A 130 -12.05 26.77 -11.89
C PHE A 130 -13.23 27.19 -11.02
N ALA A 131 -14.14 27.98 -11.59
CA ALA A 131 -15.38 28.38 -10.94
C ALA A 131 -15.15 29.00 -9.55
N MET A 132 -14.24 29.98 -9.45
CA MET A 132 -13.80 30.60 -8.19
C MET A 132 -13.27 29.54 -7.17
N ASP A 133 -12.39 28.67 -7.64
CA ASP A 133 -11.74 27.57 -6.90
C ASP A 133 -12.70 26.54 -6.26
N THR A 134 -13.95 26.48 -6.70
CA THR A 134 -14.88 25.43 -6.27
C THR A 134 -14.76 24.13 -7.06
N LEU A 135 -14.03 24.14 -8.16
CA LEU A 135 -13.70 22.98 -8.98
C LEU A 135 -12.19 22.98 -9.25
N THR A 136 -11.50 21.91 -8.88
CA THR A 136 -10.08 21.72 -9.20
C THR A 136 -9.95 20.48 -10.09
N LEU A 137 -9.24 20.65 -11.21
CA LEU A 137 -8.81 19.55 -12.06
C LEU A 137 -7.34 19.30 -11.83
N SER A 138 -6.94 18.04 -11.70
CA SER A 138 -5.55 17.63 -11.51
C SER A 138 -5.17 16.50 -12.45
N THR A 139 -3.90 16.44 -12.83
CA THR A 139 -3.31 15.32 -13.56
C THR A 139 -1.85 15.18 -13.18
N GLY A 140 -1.31 13.99 -13.30
CA GLY A 140 0.10 13.75 -13.02
C GLY A 140 0.59 12.47 -13.65
N LEU A 141 1.90 12.36 -13.69
CA LEU A 141 2.65 11.21 -14.17
C LEU A 141 3.59 10.77 -13.06
N SER A 142 3.74 9.47 -12.88
CA SER A 142 4.80 8.91 -12.05
C SER A 142 5.53 7.77 -12.75
N TYR A 143 6.75 7.53 -12.31
CA TYR A 143 7.60 6.47 -12.83
C TYR A 143 8.43 5.89 -11.70
N LEU A 144 8.32 4.56 -11.53
CA LEU A 144 9.15 3.81 -10.59
C LEU A 144 10.15 2.97 -11.40
N ASP A 145 11.41 3.00 -10.96
CA ASP A 145 12.50 2.17 -11.47
C ASP A 145 13.07 1.33 -10.32
N ASP A 146 12.69 0.06 -10.31
CA ASP A 146 12.96 -0.86 -9.23
C ASP A 146 13.98 -1.92 -9.65
N GLU A 147 14.85 -2.26 -8.70
CA GLU A 147 15.75 -3.40 -8.75
C GLU A 147 15.34 -4.40 -7.67
N VAL A 148 15.16 -5.67 -8.05
CA VAL A 148 14.78 -6.77 -7.17
C VAL A 148 15.89 -7.81 -7.19
N ASP A 149 16.59 -8.04 -6.06
CA ASP A 149 17.53 -9.15 -5.96
C ASP A 149 16.76 -10.45 -5.67
N THR A 150 16.93 -11.40 -6.56
CA THR A 150 16.28 -12.72 -6.46
C THR A 150 17.18 -13.78 -5.82
N ASN A 151 18.39 -13.41 -5.35
CA ASN A 151 19.36 -14.32 -4.71
C ASN A 151 19.17 -14.34 -3.19
N LEU A 152 18.01 -14.77 -2.72
CA LEU A 152 17.63 -14.76 -1.31
C LEU A 152 18.23 -15.95 -0.55
N ASN A 153 19.54 -15.99 -0.31
CA ASN A 153 20.19 -16.98 0.57
C ASN A 153 19.64 -18.43 0.46
N GLY A 154 19.32 -18.88 -0.77
CA GLY A 154 18.78 -20.21 -1.05
C GLY A 154 17.25 -20.32 -1.14
N TYR A 155 16.51 -19.25 -0.95
CA TYR A 155 15.04 -19.25 -1.04
C TYR A 155 14.50 -18.67 -2.36
N GLY A 156 15.25 -17.81 -3.01
CA GLY A 156 14.83 -17.17 -4.26
C GLY A 156 15.18 -17.98 -5.51
N PRO A 157 14.67 -17.57 -6.69
CA PRO A 157 14.90 -18.24 -7.95
C PRO A 157 16.34 -18.08 -8.50
N GLY A 158 17.21 -17.30 -7.85
CA GLY A 158 18.63 -17.19 -8.21
C GLY A 158 18.91 -16.57 -9.58
N MET A 159 18.11 -15.59 -10.00
CA MET A 159 18.26 -14.93 -11.30
C MET A 159 19.12 -13.64 -11.23
N GLY A 160 19.71 -13.34 -10.07
CA GLY A 160 20.40 -12.08 -9.82
C GLY A 160 19.43 -10.89 -9.71
N ILE A 161 19.95 -9.69 -9.93
CA ILE A 161 19.16 -8.45 -9.88
C ILE A 161 18.28 -8.37 -11.13
N GLN A 162 16.98 -8.21 -10.90
CA GLN A 162 15.95 -8.08 -11.92
C GLN A 162 15.34 -6.66 -11.89
N ALA A 163 15.04 -6.11 -13.05
CA ALA A 163 14.42 -4.79 -13.16
C ALA A 163 12.89 -4.88 -13.21
N ARG A 164 12.25 -3.91 -12.57
CA ARG A 164 10.82 -3.65 -12.71
C ARG A 164 10.60 -2.15 -12.91
N ARG A 165 9.76 -1.78 -13.86
CA ARG A 165 9.46 -0.40 -14.21
C ARG A 165 7.96 -0.18 -14.23
N THR A 166 7.51 0.89 -13.59
CA THR A 166 6.08 1.18 -13.46
C THR A 166 5.79 2.62 -13.86
N PRO A 167 5.44 2.86 -15.13
CA PRO A 167 4.82 4.13 -15.52
C PRO A 167 3.38 4.19 -15.00
N GLU A 168 2.96 5.39 -14.58
CA GLU A 168 1.62 5.64 -14.09
C GLU A 168 1.15 7.02 -14.53
N ILE A 169 -0.15 7.16 -14.80
CA ILE A 169 -0.85 8.42 -15.04
C ILE A 169 -2.09 8.51 -14.16
N PHE A 170 -2.38 9.69 -13.62
CA PHE A 170 -3.64 9.93 -12.95
C PHE A 170 -4.34 11.18 -13.47
N VAL A 171 -5.67 11.23 -13.30
CA VAL A 171 -6.53 12.39 -13.51
C VAL A 171 -7.45 12.50 -12.30
N GLY A 172 -7.61 13.72 -11.78
CA GLY A 172 -8.40 14.02 -10.60
C GLY A 172 -9.37 15.17 -10.82
N VAL A 173 -10.51 15.09 -10.14
CA VAL A 173 -11.51 16.16 -10.05
C VAL A 173 -11.86 16.33 -8.58
N HIS A 174 -11.70 17.52 -8.05
CA HIS A 174 -12.19 17.88 -6.71
C HIS A 174 -13.23 19.00 -6.85
N ARG A 175 -14.37 18.86 -6.18
CA ARG A 175 -15.48 19.79 -6.20
C ARG A 175 -15.94 20.18 -4.81
N ILE A 176 -15.99 21.47 -4.50
CA ILE A 176 -16.70 22.00 -3.35
C ILE A 176 -18.18 22.12 -3.76
N LEU A 177 -19.02 21.23 -3.20
CA LEU A 177 -20.45 21.18 -3.52
C LEU A 177 -21.20 22.32 -2.84
N ASN A 178 -20.84 22.62 -1.61
CA ASN A 178 -21.35 23.72 -0.79
C ASN A 178 -20.43 23.96 0.42
N ALA A 179 -20.78 24.91 1.29
CA ALA A 179 -19.95 25.27 2.45
C ALA A 179 -19.73 24.12 3.49
N GLN A 180 -20.38 22.99 3.32
CA GLN A 180 -20.28 21.85 4.26
C GLN A 180 -19.89 20.53 3.58
N SER A 181 -19.75 20.51 2.24
CA SER A 181 -19.56 19.23 1.53
C SER A 181 -18.59 19.37 0.38
N THR A 182 -17.68 18.40 0.25
CA THR A 182 -16.77 18.26 -0.88
C THR A 182 -16.90 16.86 -1.49
N LEU A 183 -16.46 16.74 -2.74
CA LEU A 183 -16.40 15.48 -3.47
C LEU A 183 -15.11 15.45 -4.29
N ALA A 184 -14.39 14.34 -4.26
CA ALA A 184 -13.22 14.10 -5.09
C ALA A 184 -13.37 12.78 -5.86
N LEU A 185 -12.93 12.75 -7.12
CA LEU A 185 -12.81 11.57 -7.94
C LEU A 185 -11.41 11.53 -8.55
N ASN A 186 -10.71 10.41 -8.42
CA ASN A 186 -9.43 10.16 -9.05
C ASN A 186 -9.49 8.87 -9.86
N LEU A 187 -8.90 8.90 -11.05
CA LEU A 187 -8.70 7.74 -11.91
C LEU A 187 -7.21 7.59 -12.16
N THR A 188 -6.69 6.39 -11.93
CA THR A 188 -5.27 6.07 -12.12
C THR A 188 -5.15 4.86 -13.04
N TYR A 189 -4.20 4.94 -13.97
CA TYR A 189 -3.76 3.82 -14.79
C TYR A 189 -2.26 3.60 -14.57
N SER A 190 -1.85 2.35 -14.34
CA SER A 190 -0.44 1.99 -14.24
C SER A 190 -0.14 0.71 -15.02
N GLN A 191 1.12 0.60 -15.51
CA GLN A 191 1.57 -0.52 -16.32
C GLN A 191 2.95 -1.00 -15.85
N PRO A 192 3.04 -1.74 -14.72
CA PRO A 192 4.29 -2.36 -14.29
C PRO A 192 4.77 -3.41 -15.31
N LYS A 193 6.07 -3.38 -15.62
CA LYS A 193 6.76 -4.28 -16.56
C LYS A 193 8.08 -4.75 -15.98
N GLY A 194 8.47 -5.99 -16.35
CA GLY A 194 9.72 -6.62 -15.92
C GLY A 194 9.48 -7.76 -14.95
N TYR A 195 10.25 -7.85 -13.89
CA TYR A 195 10.10 -8.90 -12.90
C TYR A 195 8.96 -8.59 -11.92
N LEU A 196 7.80 -9.22 -12.10
CA LEU A 196 6.60 -9.00 -11.29
C LEU A 196 6.33 -10.13 -10.29
N ALA A 197 7.08 -11.23 -10.32
CA ALA A 197 7.01 -12.28 -9.32
C ALA A 197 7.62 -11.82 -7.99
N ASP A 198 7.17 -12.42 -6.89
CA ASP A 198 7.76 -12.21 -5.57
C ASP A 198 8.79 -13.32 -5.30
N PRO A 199 10.09 -13.00 -5.12
CA PRO A 199 11.13 -14.01 -4.95
C PRO A 199 10.96 -14.85 -3.67
N TYR A 200 10.14 -14.40 -2.71
CA TYR A 200 9.80 -15.15 -1.48
C TYR A 200 8.64 -16.12 -1.66
N LYS A 201 7.97 -16.14 -2.83
CA LYS A 201 6.78 -16.96 -3.05
C LYS A 201 7.08 -18.15 -3.95
N GLN A 202 6.58 -19.29 -3.51
CA GLN A 202 6.77 -20.56 -4.19
C GLN A 202 5.44 -21.30 -4.26
N VAL A 203 5.30 -22.19 -5.23
CA VAL A 203 4.16 -23.07 -5.39
C VAL A 203 4.65 -24.51 -5.29
N VAL A 204 3.96 -25.34 -4.52
CA VAL A 204 4.36 -26.73 -4.32
C VAL A 204 3.78 -27.66 -5.39
N ARG A 205 4.54 -28.70 -5.68
CA ARG A 205 4.10 -29.88 -6.44
C ARG A 205 4.45 -31.16 -5.68
N SER A 206 3.51 -32.08 -5.56
CA SER A 206 3.73 -33.36 -4.92
C SER A 206 4.28 -34.36 -5.93
N GLU A 207 5.48 -34.84 -5.70
CA GLU A 207 6.14 -35.82 -6.59
C GLU A 207 6.67 -37.02 -5.79
N PRO A 208 6.66 -38.22 -6.38
CA PRO A 208 7.36 -39.33 -5.79
C PRO A 208 8.87 -39.12 -5.85
N PRO A 209 9.63 -39.44 -4.77
CA PRO A 209 11.08 -39.22 -4.73
C PRO A 209 11.86 -40.05 -5.76
N PHE A 210 11.26 -41.15 -6.24
CA PHE A 210 11.79 -41.98 -7.34
C PHE A 210 10.66 -42.77 -7.98
N PHE A 211 10.87 -43.21 -9.20
CA PHE A 211 9.89 -43.99 -9.95
C PHE A 211 9.49 -45.29 -9.19
N GLY A 212 8.18 -45.46 -8.98
CA GLY A 212 7.60 -46.58 -8.27
C GLY A 212 7.43 -46.38 -6.75
N SER A 213 7.82 -45.22 -6.19
CA SER A 213 7.48 -44.85 -4.82
C SER A 213 6.00 -44.52 -4.68
N THR A 214 5.39 -44.95 -3.58
CA THR A 214 4.04 -44.56 -3.18
C THR A 214 4.04 -43.31 -2.28
N GLU A 215 5.22 -42.94 -1.74
CA GLU A 215 5.40 -41.73 -0.97
C GLU A 215 5.46 -40.52 -1.92
N LYS A 216 4.98 -39.40 -1.45
CA LYS A 216 5.04 -38.11 -2.17
C LYS A 216 5.73 -37.09 -1.29
N PHE A 217 6.62 -36.31 -1.89
CA PHE A 217 7.28 -35.19 -1.25
C PHE A 217 6.83 -33.88 -1.92
N PHE A 218 6.77 -32.81 -1.16
CA PHE A 218 6.48 -31.47 -1.66
C PHE A 218 7.75 -30.83 -2.21
N TYR A 219 7.76 -30.57 -3.51
CA TYR A 219 8.85 -29.83 -4.16
C TYR A 219 8.39 -28.39 -4.41
N PRO A 220 9.08 -27.39 -3.84
CA PRO A 220 8.78 -25.99 -4.07
C PRO A 220 9.36 -25.50 -5.39
N TYR A 221 8.58 -24.72 -6.10
CA TYR A 221 8.98 -24.05 -7.33
C TYR A 221 8.65 -22.56 -7.21
N PRO A 222 9.50 -21.64 -7.73
CA PRO A 222 9.17 -20.23 -7.74
C PRO A 222 7.86 -19.98 -8.48
N GLU A 223 7.09 -19.01 -8.04
CA GLU A 223 5.91 -18.58 -8.78
C GLU A 223 6.28 -18.02 -10.15
N ASN A 224 5.37 -18.08 -11.11
CA ASN A 224 5.55 -17.55 -12.45
C ASN A 224 4.41 -16.59 -12.79
N ARG A 225 4.62 -15.29 -12.61
CA ARG A 225 3.64 -14.24 -12.93
C ARG A 225 3.91 -13.64 -14.30
N PRO A 226 2.90 -12.98 -14.94
CA PRO A 226 3.12 -12.16 -16.11
C PRO A 226 4.24 -11.14 -15.88
N ASN A 227 5.01 -10.82 -16.90
CA ASN A 227 6.05 -9.78 -16.85
C ASN A 227 5.53 -8.37 -17.22
N GLU A 228 4.26 -8.25 -17.46
CA GLU A 228 3.53 -7.01 -17.71
C GLU A 228 2.15 -7.12 -17.07
N ARG A 229 1.64 -6.01 -16.54
CA ARG A 229 0.34 -5.94 -15.89
C ARG A 229 -0.27 -4.57 -16.13
N GLU A 230 -1.54 -4.53 -16.50
CA GLU A 230 -2.31 -3.30 -16.61
C GLU A 230 -3.23 -3.15 -15.42
N THR A 231 -3.23 -1.98 -14.78
CA THR A 231 -3.99 -1.74 -13.56
C THR A 231 -4.79 -0.45 -13.68
N TRP A 232 -6.06 -0.52 -13.30
CA TRP A 232 -6.95 0.63 -13.20
C TRP A 232 -7.43 0.81 -11.76
N VAL A 233 -7.42 2.05 -11.29
CA VAL A 233 -7.96 2.41 -9.97
C VAL A 233 -8.90 3.58 -10.13
N ALA A 234 -10.11 3.46 -9.55
CA ALA A 234 -11.04 4.58 -9.34
C ALA A 234 -11.18 4.83 -7.85
N TYR A 235 -11.02 6.06 -7.41
CA TYR A 235 -11.16 6.49 -6.02
C TYR A 235 -12.12 7.66 -5.94
N LEU A 236 -13.17 7.48 -5.13
CA LEU A 236 -14.19 8.49 -4.83
C LEU A 236 -14.15 8.80 -3.34
N GLU A 237 -14.15 10.07 -2.99
CA GLU A 237 -14.18 10.54 -1.60
C GLU A 237 -15.18 11.68 -1.45
N GLY A 238 -15.94 11.65 -0.38
CA GLY A 238 -16.85 12.71 -0.01
C GLY A 238 -16.71 13.09 1.45
N THR A 239 -16.68 14.40 1.72
CA THR A 239 -16.63 14.92 3.09
C THR A 239 -17.89 15.75 3.38
N ARG A 240 -18.45 15.61 4.57
CA ARG A 240 -19.57 16.40 5.04
C ARG A 240 -19.39 16.88 6.48
N LEU A 241 -19.50 18.18 6.67
CA LEU A 241 -19.53 18.84 7.99
C LEU A 241 -20.96 18.88 8.55
N PHE A 242 -21.12 18.47 9.79
CA PHE A 242 -22.35 18.55 10.59
C PHE A 242 -22.14 19.56 11.71
N LYS A 243 -22.48 20.82 11.43
CA LYS A 243 -22.24 21.94 12.37
C LYS A 243 -22.95 21.75 13.70
N GLU A 244 -24.14 21.15 13.67
CA GLU A 244 -24.98 20.92 14.86
C GLU A 244 -24.34 19.93 15.84
N PHE A 245 -23.47 19.06 15.35
CA PHE A 245 -22.78 18.04 16.14
C PHE A 245 -21.28 18.39 16.38
N ASP A 246 -20.81 19.51 15.82
CA ASP A 246 -19.38 19.84 15.78
C ASP A 246 -18.51 18.66 15.26
N ALA A 247 -18.97 18.08 14.16
CA ALA A 247 -18.43 16.85 13.62
C ALA A 247 -18.37 16.85 12.09
N SER A 248 -17.53 15.99 11.51
CA SER A 248 -17.54 15.70 10.08
C SER A 248 -17.49 14.20 9.80
N LEU A 249 -18.10 13.80 8.69
CA LEU A 249 -17.99 12.46 8.14
C LEU A 249 -17.17 12.53 6.85
N GLU A 250 -16.22 11.62 6.73
CA GLU A 250 -15.51 11.30 5.50
C GLU A 250 -15.88 9.88 5.08
N CYS A 251 -16.24 9.73 3.81
CA CYS A 251 -16.59 8.45 3.22
C CYS A 251 -15.80 8.29 1.94
N SER A 252 -15.09 7.18 1.78
CA SER A 252 -14.40 6.88 0.54
C SER A 252 -14.75 5.50 0.00
N TYR A 253 -14.64 5.38 -1.32
CA TYR A 253 -14.78 4.15 -2.07
C TYR A 253 -13.64 4.04 -3.07
N ARG A 254 -12.94 2.90 -3.07
CA ARG A 254 -11.88 2.59 -4.03
C ARG A 254 -12.21 1.29 -4.75
N TYR A 255 -12.19 1.33 -6.07
CA TYR A 255 -12.23 0.17 -6.94
C TYR A 255 -10.88 -0.01 -7.63
N PHE A 256 -10.42 -1.24 -7.69
CA PHE A 256 -9.17 -1.65 -8.32
C PHE A 256 -9.46 -2.85 -9.21
N ILE A 257 -8.86 -2.92 -10.38
CA ILE A 257 -8.89 -4.08 -11.28
C ILE A 257 -7.60 -4.13 -12.09
N ASP A 258 -7.13 -5.34 -12.39
CA ASP A 258 -6.06 -5.58 -13.35
C ASP A 258 -6.46 -6.56 -14.46
N ASP A 259 -5.55 -6.75 -15.41
CA ASP A 259 -5.70 -7.64 -16.56
C ASP A 259 -5.58 -9.15 -16.24
N SER A 260 -5.40 -9.50 -14.96
CA SER A 260 -5.43 -10.88 -14.45
C SER A 260 -6.70 -11.17 -13.62
N ASP A 261 -7.78 -10.41 -13.85
CA ASP A 261 -9.06 -10.49 -13.13
C ASP A 261 -8.98 -10.20 -11.62
N LEU A 262 -7.78 -9.88 -11.09
CA LEU A 262 -7.65 -9.45 -9.71
C LEU A 262 -8.34 -8.11 -9.53
N SER A 263 -9.42 -8.08 -8.75
CA SER A 263 -10.17 -6.86 -8.49
C SER A 263 -10.46 -6.68 -7.01
N GLY A 264 -10.66 -5.44 -6.60
CA GLY A 264 -10.89 -5.15 -5.18
C GLY A 264 -11.76 -3.92 -4.96
N HIS A 265 -12.61 -4.01 -3.94
CA HIS A 265 -13.49 -2.94 -3.48
C HIS A 265 -13.10 -2.55 -2.06
N THR A 266 -12.86 -1.28 -1.82
CA THR A 266 -12.65 -0.75 -0.47
C THR A 266 -13.70 0.31 -0.16
N VAL A 267 -14.35 0.21 0.98
CA VAL A 267 -15.19 1.27 1.56
C VAL A 267 -14.58 1.67 2.88
N GLU A 268 -14.45 2.96 3.13
CA GLU A 268 -13.95 3.49 4.39
C GLU A 268 -14.85 4.62 4.88
N LEU A 269 -15.15 4.62 6.17
CA LEU A 269 -15.91 5.65 6.88
C LEU A 269 -15.10 6.14 8.07
N GLN A 270 -14.93 7.46 8.18
CA GLN A 270 -14.27 8.13 9.29
C GLN A 270 -15.20 9.22 9.84
N TRP A 271 -15.49 9.16 11.13
CA TRP A 271 -16.22 10.20 11.83
C TRP A 271 -15.27 11.03 12.68
N PHE A 272 -15.22 12.33 12.47
CA PHE A 272 -14.39 13.24 13.24
C PHE A 272 -15.29 13.99 14.23
N GLN A 273 -15.18 13.68 15.50
CA GLN A 273 -15.93 14.33 16.57
C GLN A 273 -15.02 15.28 17.35
N ARG A 274 -15.30 16.56 17.28
CA ARG A 274 -14.65 17.52 18.16
C ARG A 274 -15.21 17.39 19.57
N LEU A 275 -14.33 17.35 20.58
CA LEU A 275 -14.65 17.27 22.00
C LEU A 275 -14.04 18.49 22.69
N GLY A 276 -14.81 19.57 22.76
CA GLY A 276 -14.34 20.88 23.17
C GLY A 276 -13.27 21.44 22.22
N ASP A 277 -12.40 22.31 22.74
CA ASP A 277 -11.43 23.05 21.91
C ASP A 277 -10.12 22.29 21.67
N ARG A 278 -9.89 21.19 22.38
CA ARG A 278 -8.57 20.55 22.42
C ARG A 278 -8.52 19.12 21.93
N PHE A 279 -9.65 18.46 21.77
CA PHE A 279 -9.66 17.05 21.40
C PHE A 279 -10.49 16.79 20.14
N VAL A 280 -10.00 15.88 19.30
CA VAL A 280 -10.76 15.29 18.21
C VAL A 280 -10.67 13.77 18.35
N LEU A 281 -11.83 13.12 18.43
CA LEU A 281 -11.96 11.66 18.40
C LEU A 281 -12.38 11.21 17.00
N ARG A 282 -11.67 10.22 16.45
CA ARG A 282 -11.90 9.71 15.11
C ARG A 282 -12.06 8.19 15.11
N PRO A 283 -13.27 7.63 15.28
CA PRO A 283 -13.56 6.25 14.90
C PRO A 283 -13.49 6.07 13.40
N LEU A 284 -13.00 4.88 12.99
CA LEU A 284 -12.84 4.44 11.62
C LEU A 284 -13.37 3.02 11.44
N ILE A 285 -14.03 2.76 10.33
CA ILE A 285 -14.26 1.43 9.81
C ILE A 285 -13.88 1.39 8.33
N ARG A 286 -13.10 0.38 7.96
CA ARG A 286 -12.72 0.10 6.58
C ARG A 286 -13.03 -1.35 6.26
N HIS A 287 -13.66 -1.59 5.12
CA HIS A 287 -13.93 -2.92 4.62
C HIS A 287 -13.39 -3.08 3.21
N TYR A 288 -12.65 -4.16 3.00
CA TYR A 288 -12.06 -4.54 1.72
C TYR A 288 -12.57 -5.90 1.28
N LEU A 289 -12.90 -6.03 0.01
CA LEU A 289 -13.25 -7.28 -0.66
C LEU A 289 -12.38 -7.43 -1.90
N GLN A 290 -11.87 -8.64 -2.13
CA GLN A 290 -11.03 -8.96 -3.28
C GLN A 290 -11.52 -10.23 -3.97
N GLU A 291 -11.59 -10.21 -5.31
CA GLU A 291 -11.62 -11.38 -6.14
C GLU A 291 -10.19 -11.85 -6.46
N GLN A 292 -10.00 -13.14 -6.67
CA GLN A 292 -8.66 -13.70 -6.92
C GLN A 292 -8.15 -13.44 -8.35
N ALA A 293 -6.82 -13.49 -8.50
CA ALA A 293 -6.21 -13.51 -9.82
C ALA A 293 -6.52 -14.83 -10.55
N ASP A 294 -6.63 -14.81 -11.86
CA ASP A 294 -6.93 -15.95 -12.72
C ASP A 294 -5.87 -17.07 -12.64
N PHE A 295 -4.64 -16.74 -12.31
CA PHE A 295 -3.52 -17.67 -12.13
C PHE A 295 -3.25 -18.06 -10.66
N TYR A 296 -4.14 -17.68 -9.72
CA TYR A 296 -4.03 -18.12 -8.33
C TYR A 296 -4.38 -19.60 -8.18
N LEU A 297 -3.50 -20.35 -7.50
CA LEU A 297 -3.71 -21.77 -7.16
C LEU A 297 -2.89 -22.16 -5.92
N LEU A 298 -3.34 -23.16 -5.16
CA LEU A 298 -2.64 -23.59 -3.95
C LEU A 298 -1.47 -24.53 -4.25
N THR A 299 -1.57 -25.36 -5.30
CA THR A 299 -0.61 -26.40 -5.65
C THR A 299 -0.65 -26.64 -7.14
N LEU A 300 0.45 -27.10 -7.70
CA LEU A 300 0.52 -27.51 -9.11
C LEU A 300 -0.06 -28.92 -9.36
N ASP A 301 -0.46 -29.64 -8.30
CA ASP A 301 -1.00 -30.99 -8.40
C ASP A 301 -2.29 -31.02 -9.21
N GLY A 302 -2.33 -31.89 -10.21
CA GLY A 302 -3.51 -32.09 -11.05
C GLY A 302 -3.80 -30.99 -12.06
N THR A 303 -2.97 -29.93 -12.12
CA THR A 303 -3.16 -28.80 -13.06
C THR A 303 -2.64 -29.10 -14.46
N GLY A 304 -1.73 -30.06 -14.62
CA GLY A 304 -1.01 -30.29 -15.88
C GLY A 304 0.05 -29.24 -16.21
N ILE A 305 0.28 -28.29 -15.33
CA ILE A 305 1.32 -27.25 -15.50
C ILE A 305 2.68 -27.83 -15.14
N GLU A 306 3.62 -27.73 -16.05
CA GLU A 306 5.03 -28.01 -15.75
C GLU A 306 5.66 -26.77 -15.13
N PRO A 307 6.18 -26.89 -13.87
CA PRO A 307 6.75 -25.76 -13.17
C PRO A 307 8.03 -25.27 -13.82
N LYS A 308 8.29 -23.98 -13.68
CA LYS A 308 9.53 -23.35 -14.12
C LYS A 308 10.53 -23.34 -12.97
N ILE A 309 11.82 -23.65 -13.27
CA ILE A 309 12.91 -23.52 -12.29
C ILE A 309 13.18 -22.04 -12.00
N GLN A 310 12.97 -21.19 -13.00
CA GLN A 310 13.07 -19.74 -12.88
C GLN A 310 11.85 -19.09 -13.51
N PRO A 311 11.27 -18.04 -12.89
CA PRO A 311 10.18 -17.27 -13.49
C PRO A 311 10.55 -16.75 -14.87
N SER A 312 9.69 -16.97 -15.84
CA SER A 312 9.97 -16.57 -17.24
C SER A 312 9.17 -15.37 -17.70
N GLY A 313 8.17 -14.93 -16.89
CA GLY A 313 7.24 -13.88 -17.28
C GLY A 313 6.33 -14.25 -18.46
N SER A 314 6.36 -15.52 -18.90
CA SER A 314 5.50 -16.08 -19.94
C SER A 314 4.75 -17.29 -19.42
N GLY A 315 3.54 -17.53 -19.93
CA GLY A 315 2.67 -18.61 -19.46
C GLY A 315 3.26 -20.03 -19.60
N PRO A 316 2.68 -21.02 -18.92
CA PRO A 316 1.54 -20.85 -18.01
C PRO A 316 1.92 -20.07 -16.74
N PHE A 317 0.99 -19.22 -16.27
CA PHE A 317 1.16 -18.45 -15.03
C PHE A 317 0.59 -19.21 -13.85
N TYR A 318 1.20 -19.04 -12.66
CA TYR A 318 0.76 -19.64 -11.43
C TYR A 318 1.40 -18.96 -10.21
N SER A 319 0.64 -18.85 -9.13
CA SER A 319 1.10 -18.37 -7.82
C SER A 319 0.19 -18.88 -6.72
N SER A 320 0.76 -19.24 -5.57
CA SER A 320 0.02 -19.55 -4.33
C SER A 320 0.11 -18.43 -3.30
N ASP A 321 0.46 -17.23 -3.73
CA ASP A 321 0.49 -16.08 -2.86
C ASP A 321 -0.94 -15.71 -2.40
N TYR A 322 -1.24 -15.94 -1.11
CA TYR A 322 -2.55 -15.68 -0.53
C TYR A 322 -3.06 -14.24 -0.75
N ARG A 323 -2.16 -13.30 -1.03
CA ARG A 323 -2.49 -11.89 -1.26
C ARG A 323 -3.17 -11.64 -2.61
N ILE A 324 -3.14 -12.60 -3.51
CA ILE A 324 -3.89 -12.57 -4.78
C ILE A 324 -5.02 -13.60 -4.79
N SER A 325 -5.35 -14.23 -3.66
CA SER A 325 -6.52 -15.08 -3.47
C SER A 325 -7.80 -14.25 -3.26
N GLN A 326 -8.93 -14.91 -3.18
CA GLN A 326 -10.19 -14.25 -2.82
C GLN A 326 -10.34 -14.13 -1.31
N PHE A 327 -10.42 -12.91 -0.78
CA PHE A 327 -10.60 -12.66 0.65
C PHE A 327 -11.33 -11.34 0.94
N GLY A 328 -11.73 -11.16 2.20
CA GLY A 328 -12.21 -9.90 2.73
C GLY A 328 -11.40 -9.48 3.95
N ALA A 329 -11.20 -8.18 4.12
CA ALA A 329 -10.52 -7.63 5.30
C ALA A 329 -11.34 -6.49 5.91
N THR A 330 -11.34 -6.40 7.24
CA THR A 330 -12.01 -5.32 7.97
C THR A 330 -11.04 -4.68 8.94
N THR A 331 -11.02 -3.35 8.98
CA THR A 331 -10.27 -2.58 9.98
C THR A 331 -11.24 -1.78 10.82
N TYR A 332 -11.07 -1.85 12.14
CA TYR A 332 -11.74 -0.99 13.13
C TYR A 332 -10.68 -0.14 13.81
N GLY A 333 -10.85 1.17 13.74
CA GLY A 333 -9.86 2.10 14.27
C GLY A 333 -10.45 3.14 15.21
N LEU A 334 -9.62 3.61 16.14
CA LEU A 334 -9.94 4.75 16.98
C LEU A 334 -8.69 5.62 17.15
N LYS A 335 -8.80 6.90 16.77
CA LYS A 335 -7.74 7.90 16.94
C LYS A 335 -8.21 9.02 17.85
N LEU A 336 -7.36 9.43 18.79
CA LEU A 336 -7.52 10.63 19.60
C LEU A 336 -6.42 11.63 19.26
N THR A 337 -6.80 12.83 18.85
CA THR A 337 -5.87 13.94 18.64
C THR A 337 -6.04 14.97 19.77
N TYR A 338 -4.93 15.40 20.38
CA TYR A 338 -4.87 16.45 21.38
C TYR A 338 -4.14 17.66 20.82
N PHE A 339 -4.80 18.81 20.79
CA PHE A 339 -4.23 20.10 20.42
C PHE A 339 -3.74 20.81 21.68
N HIS A 340 -2.43 20.83 21.89
CA HIS A 340 -1.83 21.59 22.98
C HIS A 340 -1.92 23.10 22.71
N ARG A 341 -1.65 23.49 21.47
CA ARG A 341 -1.80 24.82 20.88
C ARG A 341 -2.31 24.67 19.45
N ALA A 342 -2.62 25.77 18.78
CA ALA A 342 -3.07 25.74 17.38
C ALA A 342 -2.01 25.14 16.43
N ASP A 343 -0.73 25.33 16.75
CA ASP A 343 0.45 24.91 16.00
C ASP A 343 1.07 23.59 16.52
N LEU A 344 0.56 23.01 17.63
CA LEU A 344 1.16 21.84 18.25
C LEU A 344 0.11 20.82 18.63
N SER A 345 0.20 19.63 18.04
CA SER A 345 -0.71 18.52 18.33
C SER A 345 0.01 17.18 18.52
N PHE A 346 -0.66 16.29 19.23
CA PHE A 346 -0.26 14.91 19.46
C PHE A 346 -1.45 14.00 19.11
N ASP A 347 -1.16 12.85 18.54
CA ASP A 347 -2.20 11.87 18.27
C ASP A 347 -1.78 10.46 18.66
N LEU A 348 -2.77 9.66 19.06
CA LEU A 348 -2.65 8.26 19.39
C LEU A 348 -3.79 7.51 18.70
N SER A 349 -3.46 6.46 17.96
CA SER A 349 -4.48 5.58 17.40
C SER A 349 -4.16 4.11 17.66
N TYR A 350 -5.24 3.33 17.73
CA TYR A 350 -5.18 1.88 17.68
C TYR A 350 -6.18 1.38 16.63
N ASP A 351 -5.68 0.49 15.75
CA ASP A 351 -6.47 -0.12 14.71
C ASP A 351 -6.37 -1.65 14.85
N ARG A 352 -7.49 -2.35 14.71
CA ARG A 352 -7.57 -3.81 14.60
C ARG A 352 -7.90 -4.18 13.17
N TYR A 353 -7.02 -4.97 12.54
CA TYR A 353 -7.15 -5.48 11.18
C TYR A 353 -7.43 -6.98 11.22
N GLU A 354 -8.48 -7.44 10.54
CA GLU A 354 -8.92 -8.83 10.48
C GLU A 354 -9.14 -9.26 9.04
N VAL A 355 -8.62 -10.44 8.66
CA VAL A 355 -8.73 -10.97 7.29
C VAL A 355 -9.41 -12.33 7.29
N LYS A 356 -10.29 -12.55 6.31
CA LYS A 356 -11.00 -13.82 6.11
C LYS A 356 -10.93 -14.25 4.65
N GLY A 357 -10.40 -15.45 4.41
CA GLY A 357 -10.46 -16.13 3.12
C GLY A 357 -11.91 -16.36 2.68
N LYS A 358 -12.16 -16.29 1.36
CA LYS A 358 -13.51 -16.43 0.78
C LYS A 358 -13.58 -17.43 -0.36
N ASP A 359 -12.45 -17.91 -0.86
CA ASP A 359 -12.36 -18.90 -1.94
C ASP A 359 -12.73 -20.33 -1.50
N GLY A 360 -12.79 -20.57 -0.20
CA GLY A 360 -13.11 -21.89 0.39
C GLY A 360 -12.02 -22.96 0.24
N ILE A 361 -10.85 -22.60 -0.31
CA ILE A 361 -9.73 -23.51 -0.53
C ILE A 361 -8.46 -23.07 0.22
N THR A 362 -8.24 -21.77 0.35
CA THR A 362 -7.07 -21.21 1.06
C THR A 362 -7.25 -21.33 2.57
N ASP A 363 -6.27 -21.93 3.24
CA ASP A 363 -6.31 -22.10 4.70
C ASP A 363 -6.32 -20.73 5.41
N GLN A 364 -7.23 -20.55 6.38
CA GLN A 364 -7.39 -19.29 7.12
C GLN A 364 -6.10 -18.86 7.84
N ARG A 365 -5.24 -19.80 8.23
CA ARG A 365 -3.96 -19.53 8.92
C ARG A 365 -2.97 -18.72 8.08
N VAL A 366 -3.10 -18.68 6.74
CA VAL A 366 -2.22 -17.84 5.89
C VAL A 366 -2.55 -16.36 5.98
N TYR A 367 -3.78 -16.01 6.38
CA TYR A 367 -4.21 -14.62 6.46
C TYR A 367 -3.84 -14.00 7.82
N PRO A 368 -3.23 -12.81 7.84
CA PRO A 368 -2.86 -12.15 9.09
C PRO A 368 -4.05 -11.39 9.69
N ASP A 369 -4.26 -11.55 10.99
CA ASP A 369 -4.90 -10.53 11.79
C ASP A 369 -3.84 -9.69 12.47
N ALA A 370 -4.07 -8.39 12.69
CA ALA A 370 -3.05 -7.51 13.24
C ALA A 370 -3.62 -6.40 14.13
N GLY A 371 -2.85 -6.01 15.14
CA GLY A 371 -3.02 -4.78 15.90
C GLY A 371 -2.03 -3.72 15.42
N VAL A 372 -2.48 -2.47 15.28
CA VAL A 372 -1.64 -1.35 14.83
C VAL A 372 -1.73 -0.21 15.84
N LEU A 373 -0.63 0.09 16.51
CA LEU A 373 -0.51 1.23 17.40
C LEU A 373 0.24 2.35 16.68
N THR A 374 -0.32 3.56 16.67
CA THR A 374 0.34 4.72 16.07
C THR A 374 0.38 5.88 17.06
N PHE A 375 1.53 6.53 17.17
CA PHE A 375 1.73 7.78 17.88
C PHE A 375 2.22 8.83 16.89
N GLY A 376 1.63 10.03 16.94
CA GLY A 376 1.96 11.16 16.07
C GLY A 376 2.23 12.44 16.87
N PHE A 377 3.06 13.29 16.28
CA PHE A 377 3.41 14.62 16.75
C PHE A 377 3.48 15.56 15.55
N GLN A 378 2.86 16.73 15.65
CA GLN A 378 2.89 17.77 14.61
C GLN A 378 3.18 19.12 15.24
N TRP A 379 4.09 19.87 14.65
CA TRP A 379 4.45 21.21 15.07
C TRP A 379 4.66 22.14 13.87
N GLY A 380 3.90 23.24 13.83
CA GLY A 380 4.05 24.36 12.91
C GLY A 380 4.83 25.51 13.57
N PHE A 381 5.73 26.20 12.84
CA PHE A 381 6.57 27.27 13.40
C PHE A 381 6.99 28.30 12.35
#